data_186c2bf6653cdd4f21522e77e0532cf9
#
_entry.id   186c2bf6653cdd4f21522e77e0532cf9
#
_cell.length_a   1.000
_cell.length_b   1.000
_cell.length_c   1.000
_cell.angle_alpha   90.00
_cell.angle_beta   90.00
_cell.angle_gamma   90.00
#
_symmetry.space_group_name_H-M   'P 1'
#
loop_
_entity.id
_entity.type
_entity.pdbx_description
1 polymer ?
#
loop_
_entity_poly.entity_id
_entity_poly.type
_entity_poly.pdbx_seq_one_letter_code
_entity_poly.pdbx_strand_id
1 'polypeptide(L)'
;SVGLVGSEMCIRDRRYREIFFAMLSLAFSMVLYGLLAKAEFLGSTDGMSISPSTMFGFELGRFGLFYFIGFVVILSLIFAHAYLRSSLGHLTTAIMDNEIRVEYLGYSVEKAIHIKYVISACLAGGAGGLMAAALGQVDPDSLVLWSVSGELVFVTIMAGLGNILAPFVGAIFFEFIRTYAYELSLIHI
;
A
#
# COMPACT_ATOMS: atom_id res chain seq x y z
N SER A 1 1.95 7.09 -43.17
CA SER A 1 2.26 5.74 -42.58
C SER A 1 3.36 5.77 -41.51
N VAL A 2 4.23 6.79 -41.48
CA VAL A 2 5.30 6.90 -40.48
C VAL A 2 4.76 7.32 -39.09
N GLY A 3 3.68 8.08 -39.03
CA GLY A 3 3.07 8.54 -37.78
C GLY A 3 2.41 7.40 -36.96
N LEU A 4 1.84 6.39 -37.62
CA LEU A 4 1.21 5.24 -36.97
C LEU A 4 2.24 4.32 -36.29
N VAL A 5 3.37 4.09 -36.93
CA VAL A 5 4.46 3.26 -36.37
C VAL A 5 5.08 3.94 -35.14
N GLY A 6 5.22 5.27 -35.15
CA GLY A 6 5.71 6.04 -34.01
C GLY A 6 4.75 6.01 -32.81
N SER A 7 3.45 6.09 -33.04
CA SER A 7 2.45 6.02 -31.98
C SER A 7 2.36 4.63 -31.32
N GLU A 8 2.42 3.56 -32.12
CA GLU A 8 2.43 2.19 -31.60
C GLU A 8 3.69 1.88 -30.79
N MET A 9 4.85 2.40 -31.21
CA MET A 9 6.10 2.26 -30.49
C MET A 9 6.08 2.98 -29.15
N CYS A 10 5.52 4.18 -29.06
CA CYS A 10 5.35 4.92 -27.82
C CYS A 10 4.38 4.23 -26.87
N ILE A 11 3.26 3.67 -27.35
CA ILE A 11 2.29 2.94 -26.53
C ILE A 11 2.92 1.66 -25.97
N ARG A 12 3.70 0.95 -26.77
CA ARG A 12 4.40 -0.28 -26.38
C ARG A 12 5.48 0.00 -25.35
N ASP A 13 6.27 1.06 -25.52
CA ASP A 13 7.34 1.45 -24.59
C ASP A 13 6.77 1.86 -23.22
N ARG A 14 5.65 2.58 -23.18
CA ARG A 14 4.96 2.93 -21.95
C ARG A 14 4.46 1.70 -21.18
N ARG A 15 3.84 0.74 -21.85
CA ARG A 15 3.32 -0.49 -21.24
C ARG A 15 4.43 -1.39 -20.70
N TYR A 16 5.58 -1.41 -21.37
CA TYR A 16 6.75 -2.14 -20.87
C TYR A 16 7.35 -1.49 -19.63
N ARG A 17 7.38 -0.17 -19.52
CA ARG A 17 7.87 0.52 -18.32
C ARG A 17 7.04 0.17 -17.09
N GLU A 18 5.73 0.14 -17.19
CA GLU A 18 4.83 -0.21 -16.10
C GLU A 18 5.06 -1.65 -15.60
N ILE A 19 5.18 -2.60 -16.52
CA ILE A 19 5.43 -4.02 -16.20
C ILE A 19 6.83 -4.20 -15.59
N PHE A 20 7.86 -3.56 -16.15
CA PHE A 20 9.21 -3.61 -15.62
C PHE A 20 9.29 -3.02 -14.21
N PHE A 21 8.62 -1.92 -13.96
CA PHE A 21 8.57 -1.31 -12.63
C PHE A 21 7.90 -2.22 -11.62
N ALA A 22 6.79 -2.84 -11.97
CA ALA A 22 6.09 -3.79 -11.12
C ALA A 22 6.96 -5.04 -10.82
N MET A 23 7.62 -5.61 -11.83
CA MET A 23 8.52 -6.76 -11.65
C MET A 23 9.75 -6.39 -10.81
N LEU A 24 10.34 -5.21 -11.02
CA LEU A 24 11.51 -4.75 -10.26
C LEU A 24 11.15 -4.51 -8.79
N SER A 25 10.01 -3.88 -8.51
CA SER A 25 9.55 -3.64 -7.15
C SER A 25 9.25 -4.94 -6.41
N LEU A 26 8.67 -5.93 -7.09
CA LEU A 26 8.43 -7.27 -6.55
C LEU A 26 9.74 -8.00 -6.27
N ALA A 27 10.70 -7.98 -7.19
CA ALA A 27 12.02 -8.57 -7.00
C ALA A 27 12.75 -7.94 -5.81
N PHE A 28 12.70 -6.61 -5.68
CA PHE A 28 13.30 -5.90 -4.55
C PHE A 28 12.62 -6.25 -3.21
N SER A 29 11.31 -6.37 -3.21
CA SER A 29 10.54 -6.82 -2.04
C SER A 29 10.96 -8.23 -1.59
N MET A 30 11.20 -9.15 -2.55
CA MET A 30 11.65 -10.50 -2.24
C MET A 30 13.10 -10.55 -1.73
N VAL A 31 13.99 -9.70 -2.23
CA VAL A 31 15.34 -9.55 -1.69
C VAL A 31 15.27 -9.02 -0.26
N LEU A 32 14.44 -8.02 0.00
CA LEU A 32 14.24 -7.47 1.34
C LEU A 32 13.69 -8.52 2.30
N TYR A 33 12.69 -9.29 1.87
CA TYR A 33 12.17 -10.42 2.63
C TYR A 33 13.28 -11.42 2.99
N GLY A 34 14.09 -11.84 2.01
CA GLY A 34 15.21 -12.78 2.25
C GLY A 34 16.28 -12.24 3.20
N LEU A 35 16.53 -10.93 3.18
CA LEU A 35 17.44 -10.27 4.13
C LEU A 35 16.86 -10.25 5.54
N LEU A 36 15.58 -9.91 5.69
CA LEU A 36 14.89 -9.85 6.99
C LEU A 36 14.76 -11.25 7.61
N ALA A 37 14.43 -12.27 6.80
CA ALA A 37 14.32 -13.65 7.25
C ALA A 37 15.67 -14.25 7.75
N LYS A 38 16.79 -13.75 7.26
CA LYS A 38 18.13 -14.15 7.70
C LYS A 38 18.71 -13.30 8.84
N ALA A 39 18.07 -12.18 9.17
CA ALA A 39 18.55 -11.27 10.20
C ALA A 39 18.21 -11.80 11.59
N GLU A 40 19.12 -12.52 12.22
CA GLU A 40 18.99 -13.03 13.60
C GLU A 40 18.67 -11.92 14.61
N PHE A 41 19.12 -10.69 14.37
CA PHE A 41 18.85 -9.52 15.20
C PHE A 41 17.36 -9.13 15.22
N LEU A 42 16.59 -9.47 14.18
CA LEU A 42 15.17 -9.19 14.04
C LEU A 42 14.27 -10.41 14.36
N GLY A 43 14.84 -11.46 14.95
CA GLY A 43 14.11 -12.68 15.31
C GLY A 43 13.98 -13.71 14.18
N SER A 44 14.66 -13.50 13.03
CA SER A 44 14.63 -14.40 11.87
C SER A 44 13.18 -14.67 11.39
N THR A 45 12.86 -15.91 11.07
CA THR A 45 11.52 -16.36 10.67
C THR A 45 10.51 -16.41 11.83
N ASP A 46 10.98 -16.54 13.08
CA ASP A 46 10.11 -16.63 14.25
C ASP A 46 9.52 -15.27 14.67
N GLY A 47 10.05 -14.19 14.07
CA GLY A 47 9.59 -12.83 14.32
C GLY A 47 9.99 -12.29 15.69
N MET A 48 9.55 -11.08 15.96
CA MET A 48 9.77 -10.38 17.23
C MET A 48 8.43 -10.06 17.89
N SER A 49 8.29 -10.46 19.16
CA SER A 49 7.12 -10.04 19.94
C SER A 49 7.33 -8.63 20.48
N ILE A 50 6.37 -7.76 20.22
CA ILE A 50 6.34 -6.39 20.71
C ILE A 50 5.31 -6.34 21.84
N SER A 51 5.74 -5.93 23.04
CA SER A 51 4.80 -5.65 24.12
C SER A 51 4.02 -4.36 23.82
N PRO A 52 2.73 -4.44 23.51
CA PRO A 52 1.95 -3.24 23.14
C PRO A 52 1.79 -2.26 24.30
N SER A 53 2.08 -2.69 25.54
CA SER A 53 1.90 -1.90 26.75
C SER A 53 2.89 -0.73 26.92
N THR A 54 3.97 -0.66 26.15
CA THR A 54 5.03 0.36 26.34
C THR A 54 5.25 1.27 25.14
N MET A 55 4.29 1.39 24.24
CA MET A 55 4.39 2.35 23.15
C MET A 55 4.33 3.79 23.71
N PHE A 56 5.35 4.59 23.40
CA PHE A 56 5.50 5.99 23.83
C PHE A 56 5.57 6.24 25.34
N GLY A 57 5.91 5.22 26.16
CA GLY A 57 6.05 5.41 27.61
C GLY A 57 4.71 5.51 28.37
N PHE A 58 3.59 5.31 27.71
CA PHE A 58 2.27 5.18 28.32
C PHE A 58 1.84 3.73 28.31
N GLU A 59 1.38 3.24 29.44
CA GLU A 59 0.71 1.95 29.53
C GLU A 59 -0.69 2.04 28.91
N LEU A 60 -0.76 1.97 27.57
CA LEU A 60 -2.05 1.89 26.91
C LEU A 60 -2.59 0.48 27.04
N GLY A 61 -3.63 0.32 27.84
CA GLY A 61 -4.40 -0.93 27.85
C GLY A 61 -4.91 -1.26 26.43
N ARG A 62 -5.33 -2.51 26.20
CA ARG A 62 -5.82 -3.00 24.90
C ARG A 62 -6.88 -2.07 24.26
N PHE A 63 -7.77 -1.50 25.06
CA PHE A 63 -8.77 -0.53 24.58
C PHE A 63 -8.15 0.80 24.16
N GLY A 64 -7.17 1.31 24.91
CA GLY A 64 -6.46 2.55 24.57
C GLY A 64 -5.72 2.43 23.25
N LEU A 65 -5.07 1.30 22.99
CA LEU A 65 -4.41 1.00 21.73
C LEU A 65 -5.41 1.01 20.55
N PHE A 66 -6.57 0.38 20.71
CA PHE A 66 -7.60 0.36 19.69
C PHE A 66 -8.09 1.77 19.31
N TYR A 67 -8.38 2.62 20.30
CA TYR A 67 -8.79 4.01 20.03
C TYR A 67 -7.67 4.83 19.40
N PHE A 68 -6.43 4.62 19.81
CA PHE A 68 -5.27 5.29 19.24
C PHE A 68 -5.09 4.92 17.75
N ILE A 69 -5.14 3.63 17.41
CA ILE A 69 -5.07 3.17 16.02
C ILE A 69 -6.21 3.77 15.21
N GLY A 70 -7.46 3.71 15.71
CA GLY A 70 -8.61 4.31 15.04
C GLY A 70 -8.44 5.81 14.78
N PHE A 71 -7.90 6.54 15.73
CA PHE A 71 -7.61 7.97 15.59
C PHE A 71 -6.57 8.25 14.49
N VAL A 72 -5.47 7.50 14.47
CA VAL A 72 -4.41 7.66 13.45
C VAL A 72 -4.93 7.29 12.06
N VAL A 73 -5.76 6.26 11.95
CA VAL A 73 -6.40 5.88 10.69
C VAL A 73 -7.33 6.98 10.17
N ILE A 74 -8.15 7.59 11.02
CA ILE A 74 -9.01 8.72 10.63
C ILE A 74 -8.16 9.91 10.19
N LEU A 75 -7.09 10.22 10.91
CA LEU A 75 -6.18 11.30 10.57
C LEU A 75 -5.51 11.05 9.20
N SER A 76 -5.06 9.84 8.93
CA SER A 76 -4.46 9.46 7.65
C SER A 76 -5.45 9.56 6.48
N LEU A 77 -6.73 9.23 6.71
CA LEU A 77 -7.80 9.42 5.72
C LEU A 77 -8.06 10.89 5.41
N ILE A 78 -8.11 11.74 6.44
CA ILE A 78 -8.29 13.18 6.26
C ILE A 78 -7.10 13.75 5.48
N PHE A 79 -5.88 13.33 5.81
CA PHE A 79 -4.67 13.73 5.10
C PHE A 79 -4.69 13.29 3.64
N ALA A 80 -5.03 12.03 3.35
CA ALA A 80 -5.14 11.51 2.00
C ALA A 80 -6.22 12.25 1.19
N HIS A 81 -7.36 12.56 1.82
CA HIS A 81 -8.41 13.34 1.19
C HIS A 81 -7.96 14.77 0.86
N ALA A 82 -7.30 15.44 1.79
CA ALA A 82 -6.75 16.78 1.58
C ALA A 82 -5.68 16.79 0.48
N TYR A 83 -4.81 15.76 0.46
CA TYR A 83 -3.80 15.59 -0.59
C TYR A 83 -4.41 15.44 -1.97
N LEU A 84 -5.44 14.59 -2.15
CA LEU A 84 -6.08 14.40 -3.46
C LEU A 84 -6.85 15.64 -3.93
N ARG A 85 -7.32 16.48 -3.03
CA ARG A 85 -7.91 17.79 -3.37
C ARG A 85 -6.90 18.89 -3.62
N SER A 86 -5.62 18.65 -3.32
CA SER A 86 -4.56 19.62 -3.58
C SER A 86 -4.21 19.69 -5.07
N SER A 87 -3.47 20.72 -5.46
CA SER A 87 -2.95 20.89 -6.81
C SER A 87 -2.12 19.68 -7.28
N LEU A 88 -1.37 19.05 -6.36
CA LEU A 88 -0.58 17.84 -6.65
C LEU A 88 -1.47 16.62 -6.92
N GLY A 89 -2.60 16.50 -6.22
CA GLY A 89 -3.58 15.44 -6.44
C GLY A 89 -4.21 15.55 -7.83
N HIS A 90 -4.65 16.74 -8.23
CA HIS A 90 -5.19 16.99 -9.57
C HIS A 90 -4.14 16.78 -10.67
N LEU A 91 -2.88 17.18 -10.42
CA LEU A 91 -1.77 16.94 -11.34
C LEU A 91 -1.57 15.43 -11.57
N THR A 92 -1.73 14.61 -10.54
CA THR A 92 -1.63 13.15 -10.66
C THR A 92 -2.66 12.57 -11.62
N THR A 93 -3.90 13.03 -11.54
CA THR A 93 -4.97 12.60 -12.45
C THR A 93 -4.70 13.04 -13.88
N ALA A 94 -4.23 14.27 -14.07
CA ALA A 94 -3.83 14.78 -15.38
C ALA A 94 -2.67 13.99 -16.01
N ILE A 95 -1.69 13.55 -15.21
CA ILE A 95 -0.59 12.69 -15.66
C ILE A 95 -1.11 11.32 -16.11
N MET A 96 -2.07 10.74 -15.43
CA MET A 96 -2.69 9.46 -15.82
C MET A 96 -3.38 9.59 -17.19
N ASP A 97 -4.03 10.71 -17.46
CA ASP A 97 -4.71 10.94 -18.73
C ASP A 97 -3.71 11.17 -19.88
N ASN A 98 -2.74 12.08 -19.69
CA ASN A 98 -1.72 12.35 -20.72
C ASN A 98 -0.48 13.04 -20.14
N GLU A 99 0.58 12.28 -19.93
CA GLU A 99 1.88 12.72 -19.41
C GLU A 99 2.53 13.82 -20.26
N ILE A 100 2.51 13.64 -21.59
CA ILE A 100 3.13 14.58 -22.54
C ILE A 100 2.45 15.96 -22.48
N ARG A 101 1.14 15.98 -22.33
CA ARG A 101 0.39 17.24 -22.24
C ARG A 101 0.73 18.01 -20.96
N VAL A 102 0.98 17.30 -19.85
CA VAL A 102 1.38 17.89 -18.58
C VAL A 102 2.79 18.51 -18.67
N GLU A 103 3.70 17.86 -19.39
CA GLU A 103 5.04 18.40 -19.63
C GLU A 103 4.99 19.68 -20.49
N TYR A 104 4.15 19.72 -21.52
CA TYR A 104 3.95 20.93 -22.31
C TYR A 104 3.39 22.12 -21.51
N LEU A 105 2.68 21.85 -20.41
CA LEU A 105 2.22 22.89 -19.48
C LEU A 105 3.32 23.38 -18.53
N GLY A 106 4.52 22.82 -18.62
CA GLY A 106 5.69 23.23 -17.82
C GLY A 106 5.81 22.54 -16.46
N TYR A 107 4.99 21.52 -16.18
CA TYR A 107 5.11 20.75 -14.95
C TYR A 107 6.11 19.60 -15.10
N SER A 108 6.96 19.40 -14.09
CA SER A 108 7.87 18.25 -14.05
C SER A 108 7.14 16.99 -13.56
N VAL A 109 6.82 16.10 -14.49
CA VAL A 109 6.11 14.83 -14.23
C VAL A 109 6.88 13.95 -13.26
N GLU A 110 8.21 13.83 -13.43
CA GLU A 110 9.05 13.02 -12.54
C GLU A 110 8.97 13.46 -11.08
N LYS A 111 8.99 14.77 -10.80
CA LYS A 111 8.89 15.29 -9.42
C LYS A 111 7.51 14.99 -8.81
N ALA A 112 6.44 15.12 -9.58
CA ALA A 112 5.09 14.85 -9.15
C ALA A 112 4.91 13.37 -8.79
N ILE A 113 5.40 12.45 -9.61
CA ILE A 113 5.39 11.01 -9.38
C ILE A 113 6.22 10.67 -8.14
N HIS A 114 7.40 11.26 -8.00
CA HIS A 114 8.29 11.01 -6.86
C HIS A 114 7.66 11.43 -5.52
N ILE A 115 7.08 12.62 -5.46
CA ILE A 115 6.38 13.11 -4.26
C ILE A 115 5.22 12.18 -3.89
N LYS A 116 4.41 11.78 -4.87
CA LYS A 116 3.31 10.83 -4.66
C LYS A 116 3.80 9.50 -4.10
N TYR A 117 4.89 8.97 -4.67
CA TYR A 117 5.49 7.71 -4.22
C TYR A 117 5.97 7.79 -2.77
N VAL A 118 6.66 8.88 -2.40
CA VAL A 118 7.14 9.10 -1.03
C VAL A 118 5.96 9.20 -0.04
N ILE A 119 4.91 9.95 -0.37
CA ILE A 119 3.72 10.07 0.47
C ILE A 119 3.04 8.70 0.67
N SER A 120 2.88 7.94 -0.42
CA SER A 120 2.30 6.60 -0.38
C SER A 120 3.13 5.65 0.49
N ALA A 121 4.47 5.69 0.35
CA ALA A 121 5.39 4.88 1.14
C ALA A 121 5.33 5.23 2.64
N CYS A 122 5.25 6.52 2.98
CA CYS A 122 5.10 6.97 4.37
C CYS A 122 3.78 6.48 4.98
N LEU A 123 2.67 6.56 4.25
CA LEU A 123 1.37 6.06 4.72
C LEU A 123 1.38 4.54 4.88
N ALA A 124 1.95 3.82 3.93
CA ALA A 124 2.08 2.35 4.01
C ALA A 124 2.96 1.91 5.18
N GLY A 125 4.11 2.58 5.40
CA GLY A 125 4.99 2.31 6.53
C GLY A 125 4.30 2.60 7.87
N GLY A 126 3.56 3.69 7.96
CA GLY A 126 2.74 4.01 9.14
C GLY A 126 1.67 2.95 9.41
N ALA A 127 0.96 2.50 8.38
CA ALA A 127 -0.04 1.43 8.50
C ALA A 127 0.58 0.11 8.95
N GLY A 128 1.74 -0.27 8.41
CA GLY A 128 2.49 -1.47 8.83
C GLY A 128 2.92 -1.39 10.30
N GLY A 129 3.40 -0.23 10.76
CA GLY A 129 3.74 -0.01 12.18
C GLY A 129 2.53 -0.13 13.11
N LEU A 130 1.38 0.41 12.72
CA LEU A 130 0.13 0.29 13.49
C LEU A 130 -0.36 -1.17 13.52
N MET A 131 -0.25 -1.89 12.42
CA MET A 131 -0.60 -3.30 12.34
C MET A 131 0.29 -4.15 13.24
N ALA A 132 1.60 -3.90 13.24
CA ALA A 132 2.56 -4.54 14.13
C ALA A 132 2.22 -4.31 15.61
N ALA A 133 1.85 -3.07 15.96
CA ALA A 133 1.41 -2.72 17.29
C ALA A 133 0.10 -3.42 17.70
N ALA A 134 -0.83 -3.56 16.77
CA ALA A 134 -2.12 -4.21 17.01
C ALA A 134 -1.97 -5.71 17.23
N LEU A 135 -1.12 -6.37 16.44
CA LEU A 135 -0.87 -7.81 16.51
C LEU A 135 0.04 -8.18 17.70
N GLY A 136 0.90 -7.26 18.14
CA GLY A 136 1.91 -7.51 19.16
C GLY A 136 3.03 -8.46 18.71
N GLN A 137 3.06 -8.83 17.46
CA GLN A 137 4.05 -9.69 16.84
C GLN A 137 4.37 -9.18 15.44
N VAL A 138 5.64 -9.22 15.07
CA VAL A 138 6.12 -8.84 13.74
C VAL A 138 6.92 -10.00 13.21
N ASP A 139 6.41 -10.65 12.20
CA ASP A 139 7.09 -11.71 11.47
C ASP A 139 7.18 -11.33 9.98
N PRO A 140 8.29 -11.68 9.32
CA PRO A 140 8.48 -11.37 7.90
C PRO A 140 7.44 -12.05 7.00
N ASP A 141 6.97 -13.24 7.38
CA ASP A 141 6.03 -14.04 6.60
C ASP A 141 4.64 -13.40 6.52
N SER A 142 4.17 -12.77 7.59
CA SER A 142 2.84 -12.15 7.61
C SER A 142 2.82 -10.71 7.10
N LEU A 143 3.95 -9.98 7.11
CA LEU A 143 3.98 -8.55 6.80
C LEU A 143 4.73 -8.19 5.51
N VAL A 144 5.74 -8.97 5.13
CA VAL A 144 6.64 -8.61 4.02
C VAL A 144 6.46 -9.49 2.79
N LEU A 145 5.78 -10.63 2.93
CA LEU A 145 5.57 -11.55 1.82
C LEU A 145 4.77 -10.88 0.69
N TRP A 146 5.15 -11.12 -0.56
CA TRP A 146 4.51 -10.54 -1.74
C TRP A 146 3.00 -10.82 -1.84
N SER A 147 2.53 -11.94 -1.27
CA SER A 147 1.11 -12.31 -1.23
C SER A 147 0.26 -11.29 -0.49
N VAL A 148 0.77 -10.69 0.59
CA VAL A 148 0.08 -9.64 1.35
C VAL A 148 -0.12 -8.39 0.49
N SER A 149 0.92 -7.99 -0.25
CA SER A 149 0.80 -6.88 -1.20
C SER A 149 -0.21 -7.18 -2.31
N GLY A 150 -0.24 -8.42 -2.81
CA GLY A 150 -1.22 -8.88 -3.79
C GLY A 150 -2.66 -8.84 -3.28
N GLU A 151 -2.88 -9.24 -2.04
CA GLU A 151 -4.19 -9.17 -1.37
C GLU A 151 -4.68 -7.73 -1.24
N LEU A 152 -3.82 -6.79 -0.82
CA LEU A 152 -4.15 -5.36 -0.73
C LEU A 152 -4.50 -4.76 -2.09
N VAL A 153 -3.75 -5.10 -3.14
CA VAL A 153 -4.04 -4.66 -4.51
C VAL A 153 -5.38 -5.23 -4.98
N PHE A 154 -5.64 -6.52 -4.73
CA PHE A 154 -6.89 -7.17 -5.08
C PHE A 154 -8.10 -6.49 -4.42
N VAL A 155 -8.03 -6.25 -3.10
CA VAL A 155 -9.08 -5.53 -2.35
C VAL A 155 -9.31 -4.14 -2.93
N THR A 156 -8.24 -3.42 -3.27
CA THR A 156 -8.33 -2.06 -3.82
C THR A 156 -8.98 -2.04 -5.20
N ILE A 157 -8.66 -3.00 -6.06
CA ILE A 157 -9.26 -3.13 -7.39
C ILE A 157 -10.74 -3.51 -7.28
N MET A 158 -11.09 -4.46 -6.41
CA MET A 158 -12.47 -4.88 -6.15
C MET A 158 -13.34 -3.73 -5.63
N ALA A 159 -12.80 -2.91 -4.76
CA ALA A 159 -13.49 -1.77 -4.18
C ALA A 159 -13.70 -0.61 -5.17
N GLY A 160 -12.81 -0.50 -6.17
CA GLY A 160 -12.80 0.58 -7.15
C GLY A 160 -11.88 1.72 -6.81
N LEU A 161 -11.27 2.30 -7.86
CA LEU A 161 -10.22 3.33 -7.75
C LEU A 161 -10.76 4.77 -7.75
N GLY A 162 -12.08 4.95 -7.88
CA GLY A 162 -12.67 6.27 -8.09
C GLY A 162 -12.89 7.12 -6.83
N ASN A 163 -12.81 6.52 -5.64
CA ASN A 163 -13.12 7.20 -4.39
C ASN A 163 -12.18 6.74 -3.27
N ILE A 164 -11.75 7.67 -2.39
CA ILE A 164 -10.86 7.35 -1.25
C ILE A 164 -11.50 6.39 -0.25
N LEU A 165 -12.82 6.47 -0.08
CA LEU A 165 -13.55 5.60 0.84
C LEU A 165 -13.82 4.20 0.27
N ALA A 166 -13.69 4.02 -1.05
CA ALA A 166 -13.95 2.74 -1.68
C ALA A 166 -13.05 1.60 -1.15
N PRO A 167 -11.72 1.74 -1.06
CA PRO A 167 -10.87 0.71 -0.49
C PRO A 167 -11.20 0.35 0.96
N PHE A 168 -11.70 1.32 1.73
CA PHE A 168 -12.12 1.09 3.11
C PHE A 168 -13.34 0.17 3.21
N VAL A 169 -14.36 0.47 2.41
CA VAL A 169 -15.57 -0.37 2.32
C VAL A 169 -15.21 -1.73 1.75
N GLY A 170 -14.35 -1.76 0.74
CA GLY A 170 -13.85 -3.00 0.15
C GLY A 170 -13.10 -3.89 1.13
N ALA A 171 -12.25 -3.31 1.98
CA ALA A 171 -11.52 -4.05 3.00
C ALA A 171 -12.46 -4.67 4.06
N ILE A 172 -13.47 -3.92 4.51
CA ILE A 172 -14.47 -4.45 5.44
C ILE A 172 -15.24 -5.61 4.80
N PHE A 173 -15.67 -5.44 3.56
CA PHE A 173 -16.40 -6.47 2.84
C PHE A 173 -15.55 -7.72 2.56
N PHE A 174 -14.29 -7.53 2.20
CA PHE A 174 -13.35 -8.62 1.96
C PHE A 174 -13.08 -9.40 3.25
N GLU A 175 -12.85 -8.74 4.38
CA GLU A 175 -12.61 -9.40 5.65
C GLU A 175 -13.86 -10.15 6.15
N PHE A 176 -15.03 -9.60 5.90
CA PHE A 176 -16.29 -10.27 6.16
C PHE A 176 -16.42 -11.58 5.38
N ILE A 177 -16.18 -11.54 4.06
CA ILE A 177 -16.21 -12.74 3.20
C ILE A 177 -15.16 -13.76 3.67
N ARG A 178 -13.94 -13.29 3.97
CA ARG A 178 -12.86 -14.14 4.45
C ARG A 178 -13.24 -14.88 5.72
N THR A 179 -13.79 -14.19 6.70
CA THR A 179 -14.23 -14.80 7.96
C THR A 179 -15.30 -15.87 7.73
N TYR A 180 -16.31 -15.58 6.93
CA TYR A 180 -17.34 -16.56 6.59
C TYR A 180 -16.80 -17.75 5.78
N ALA A 181 -15.88 -17.53 4.87
CA ALA A 181 -15.25 -18.59 4.09
C ALA A 181 -14.43 -19.54 4.99
N TYR A 182 -13.74 -19.02 5.99
CA TYR A 182 -13.03 -19.83 6.97
C TYR A 182 -13.97 -20.68 7.83
N GLU A 183 -15.09 -20.12 8.32
CA GLU A 183 -16.07 -20.87 9.08
C GLU A 183 -16.74 -21.98 8.27
N LEU A 184 -17.11 -21.70 7.01
CA LEU A 184 -17.65 -22.70 6.09
C LEU A 184 -16.65 -23.82 5.77
N SER A 185 -15.37 -23.49 5.63
CA SER A 185 -14.30 -24.47 5.39
C SER A 185 -14.10 -25.40 6.59
N LEU A 186 -14.23 -24.89 7.83
CA LEU A 186 -14.14 -25.69 9.05
C LEU A 186 -15.32 -26.66 9.22
N ILE A 187 -16.51 -26.33 8.69
CA ILE A 187 -17.70 -27.19 8.75
C ILE A 187 -17.61 -28.36 7.76
N HIS A 188 -16.83 -28.20 6.68
CA HIS A 188 -16.68 -29.23 5.64
C HIS A 188 -15.52 -30.22 5.88
N ILE A 189 -14.71 -30.06 6.90
CA ILE A 189 -13.66 -30.99 7.33
C ILE A 189 -14.14 -31.81 8.52
#